data_e12314f32206f6b7279e77a465479c2b
#
_entry.id   e12314f32206f6b7279e77a465479c2b
#
_cell.length_a   1.000
_cell.length_b   1.000
_cell.length_c   1.000
_cell.angle_alpha   90.00
_cell.angle_beta   90.00
_cell.angle_gamma   90.00
#
_symmetry.space_group_name_H-M   'P 1'
#
loop_
_entity.id
_entity.type
_entity.pdbx_description
1 polymer ?
#
loop_
_entity_poly.entity_id
_entity_poly.type
_entity_poly.pdbx_seq_one_letter_code
_entity_poly.pdbx_strand_id
1 'polypeptide(L)'
;MIFKKIFFIVIICFSSCSKEESDGVPAFINIDSIVLNDNITDNITDAWVYVNDNLQGVYELPVKFPILEEGDHNIRIKAGIKENGIAATRIRYPFYSSYTIENLRLQKDSITIINPVVDYLDGLTYFQENFEGVGMNLESTDISDTSVIIINEQNMNYGAGILHDSLLTFEIATTELTDLPGANAAVYLELDYKCNTEFLIGVYINY
;
A
#
# COMPACT_ATOMS: atom_id res chain seq x y z
N MET A 1 -2.89 52.74 -47.95
CA MET A 1 -2.48 51.31 -48.12
C MET A 1 -2.12 50.63 -46.82
N ILE A 2 -1.78 51.30 -45.73
CA ILE A 2 -1.40 50.79 -44.42
C ILE A 2 -2.61 50.36 -43.61
N PHE A 3 -3.73 51.05 -43.66
CA PHE A 3 -4.96 50.74 -42.95
C PHE A 3 -5.60 49.38 -43.34
N LYS A 4 -5.44 48.98 -44.61
CA LYS A 4 -5.98 47.69 -45.08
C LYS A 4 -5.17 46.49 -44.59
N LYS A 5 -3.90 46.64 -44.29
CA LYS A 5 -3.03 45.57 -43.75
C LYS A 5 -3.23 45.37 -42.24
N ILE A 6 -3.54 46.44 -41.52
CA ILE A 6 -3.83 46.34 -40.06
C ILE A 6 -5.16 45.65 -39.82
N PHE A 7 -6.16 45.85 -40.66
CA PHE A 7 -7.45 45.17 -40.55
C PHE A 7 -7.36 43.64 -40.77
N PHE A 8 -6.43 43.21 -41.63
CA PHE A 8 -6.23 41.76 -41.90
C PHE A 8 -5.48 41.06 -40.75
N ILE A 9 -4.63 41.73 -40.01
CA ILE A 9 -3.89 41.23 -38.87
C ILE A 9 -4.81 41.04 -37.65
N VAL A 10 -5.79 41.93 -37.47
CA VAL A 10 -6.75 41.88 -36.35
C VAL A 10 -7.73 40.69 -36.49
N ILE A 11 -8.05 40.23 -37.70
CA ILE A 11 -8.95 39.09 -37.94
C ILE A 11 -8.29 37.74 -37.57
N ILE A 12 -6.97 37.62 -37.63
CA ILE A 12 -6.25 36.36 -37.31
C ILE A 12 -6.19 36.13 -35.80
N CYS A 13 -6.32 37.16 -34.97
CA CYS A 13 -6.30 37.02 -33.50
C CYS A 13 -7.60 36.47 -32.88
N PHE A 14 -8.68 36.29 -33.64
CA PHE A 14 -9.95 35.75 -33.15
C PHE A 14 -10.19 34.28 -33.48
N SER A 15 -9.23 33.55 -34.04
CA SER A 15 -9.24 32.11 -34.06
C SER A 15 -8.82 31.60 -32.67
N SER A 16 -9.56 32.00 -31.65
CA SER A 16 -9.50 31.43 -30.31
C SER A 16 -9.91 29.98 -30.41
N CYS A 17 -9.02 29.13 -30.02
CA CYS A 17 -9.21 27.72 -29.80
C CYS A 17 -10.53 27.51 -29.04
N SER A 18 -11.58 27.05 -29.68
CA SER A 18 -12.69 26.46 -28.99
C SER A 18 -12.21 25.12 -28.43
N LYS A 19 -11.75 25.11 -27.16
CA LYS A 19 -11.69 23.88 -26.41
C LYS A 19 -13.11 23.36 -26.44
N GLU A 20 -13.33 22.20 -27.01
CA GLU A 20 -14.54 21.45 -26.75
C GLU A 20 -14.59 21.27 -25.22
N GLU A 21 -15.47 22.04 -24.56
CA GLU A 21 -15.86 21.73 -23.20
C GLU A 21 -16.56 20.38 -23.30
N SER A 22 -15.85 19.30 -22.94
CA SER A 22 -16.51 18.07 -22.60
C SER A 22 -17.52 18.44 -21.52
N ASP A 23 -18.82 18.23 -21.77
CA ASP A 23 -19.88 18.36 -20.76
C ASP A 23 -19.49 17.48 -19.56
N GLY A 24 -18.88 18.11 -18.57
CA GLY A 24 -18.02 17.50 -17.56
C GLY A 24 -18.72 16.63 -16.51
N VAL A 25 -19.61 15.73 -16.93
CA VAL A 25 -20.17 14.71 -16.05
C VAL A 25 -19.19 13.53 -16.00
N PRO A 26 -18.50 13.31 -14.87
CA PRO A 26 -17.54 12.23 -14.77
C PRO A 26 -18.21 10.85 -14.66
N ALA A 27 -17.45 9.81 -15.01
CA ALA A 27 -17.64 8.48 -14.45
C ALA A 27 -17.05 8.43 -13.05
N PHE A 28 -17.53 7.53 -12.20
CA PHE A 28 -16.97 7.34 -10.86
C PHE A 28 -16.46 5.91 -10.70
N ILE A 29 -15.34 5.76 -10.04
CA ILE A 29 -14.85 4.47 -9.53
C ILE A 29 -14.98 4.50 -8.01
N ASN A 30 -15.50 3.39 -7.44
CA ASN A 30 -15.57 3.14 -6.02
C ASN A 30 -14.71 1.93 -5.67
N ILE A 31 -13.82 2.09 -4.68
CA ILE A 31 -12.98 1.03 -4.13
C ILE A 31 -13.15 1.08 -2.61
N ASP A 32 -13.77 0.04 -2.05
CA ASP A 32 -13.98 0.00 -0.59
C ASP A 32 -12.72 -0.49 0.13
N SER A 33 -12.07 -1.52 -0.39
CA SER A 33 -10.84 -2.08 0.12
C SER A 33 -10.04 -2.77 -1.00
N ILE A 34 -8.77 -3.02 -0.74
CA ILE A 34 -7.94 -3.95 -1.51
C ILE A 34 -7.71 -5.15 -0.62
N VAL A 35 -7.94 -6.36 -1.11
CA VAL A 35 -7.82 -7.60 -0.36
C VAL A 35 -6.53 -8.32 -0.73
N LEU A 36 -5.75 -8.73 0.27
CA LEU A 36 -4.64 -9.65 0.07
C LEU A 36 -5.19 -11.08 0.03
N ASN A 37 -4.82 -11.85 -1.00
CA ASN A 37 -5.33 -13.22 -1.24
C ASN A 37 -4.68 -14.29 -0.34
N ASP A 38 -4.07 -13.91 0.73
CA ASP A 38 -3.58 -14.80 1.78
C ASP A 38 -4.40 -14.58 3.06
N ASN A 39 -4.55 -15.62 3.87
CA ASN A 39 -5.20 -15.49 5.17
C ASN A 39 -4.30 -14.80 6.21
N ILE A 40 -3.49 -13.86 5.75
CA ILE A 40 -2.55 -13.08 6.55
C ILE A 40 -3.16 -11.69 6.73
N THR A 41 -2.92 -11.08 7.85
CA THR A 41 -3.28 -9.69 8.10
C THR A 41 -2.50 -8.78 7.15
N ASP A 42 -3.12 -7.70 6.72
CA ASP A 42 -2.50 -6.67 5.91
C ASP A 42 -2.76 -5.28 6.49
N ASN A 43 -1.99 -4.31 6.05
CA ASN A 43 -2.20 -2.91 6.39
C ASN A 43 -2.28 -2.05 5.12
N ILE A 44 -3.07 -2.53 4.16
CA ILE A 44 -3.32 -1.80 2.92
C ILE A 44 -4.25 -0.63 3.23
N THR A 45 -3.73 0.57 3.08
CA THR A 45 -4.47 1.81 3.41
C THR A 45 -4.81 2.64 2.18
N ASP A 46 -4.15 2.42 1.06
CA ASP A 46 -4.21 3.29 -0.10
C ASP A 46 -4.33 2.54 -1.41
N ALA A 47 -5.08 3.11 -2.35
CA ALA A 47 -5.14 2.67 -3.75
C ALA A 47 -4.36 3.65 -4.65
N TRP A 48 -3.36 3.15 -5.34
CA TRP A 48 -2.65 3.86 -6.41
C TRP A 48 -3.30 3.48 -7.74
N VAL A 49 -4.07 4.39 -8.32
CA VAL A 49 -4.90 4.12 -9.48
C VAL A 49 -4.27 4.67 -10.74
N TYR A 50 -4.16 3.83 -11.74
CA TYR A 50 -3.66 4.17 -13.08
C TYR A 50 -4.75 3.90 -14.12
N VAL A 51 -4.93 4.84 -15.03
CA VAL A 51 -5.77 4.70 -16.22
C VAL A 51 -4.86 4.78 -17.44
N ASN A 52 -4.87 3.75 -18.28
CA ASN A 52 -3.99 3.64 -19.47
C ASN A 52 -2.52 3.94 -19.10
N ASP A 53 -2.03 3.35 -17.99
CA ASP A 53 -0.69 3.52 -17.42
C ASP A 53 -0.37 4.91 -16.84
N ASN A 54 -1.29 5.88 -16.92
CA ASN A 54 -1.14 7.19 -16.31
C ASN A 54 -1.70 7.20 -14.89
N LEU A 55 -0.90 7.67 -13.93
CA LEU A 55 -1.34 7.80 -12.54
C LEU A 55 -2.44 8.85 -12.44
N GLN A 56 -3.64 8.44 -12.05
CA GLN A 56 -4.77 9.32 -11.77
C GLN A 56 -4.74 9.89 -10.36
N GLY A 57 -4.31 9.08 -9.40
CA GLY A 57 -4.22 9.52 -8.02
C GLY A 57 -3.81 8.43 -7.05
N VAL A 58 -3.58 8.87 -5.82
CA VAL A 58 -3.35 8.03 -4.65
C VAL A 58 -4.45 8.34 -3.66
N TYR A 59 -5.25 7.36 -3.35
CA TYR A 59 -6.48 7.53 -2.58
C TYR A 59 -6.45 6.68 -1.32
N GLU A 60 -6.78 7.28 -0.18
CA GLU A 60 -7.01 6.54 1.06
C GLU A 60 -8.33 5.77 0.98
N LEU A 61 -8.32 4.50 1.35
CA LEU A 61 -9.47 3.61 1.33
C LEU A 61 -10.38 3.78 2.56
N PRO A 62 -11.71 3.66 2.45
CA PRO A 62 -12.47 3.50 1.21
C PRO A 62 -12.55 4.79 0.40
N VAL A 63 -12.68 4.68 -0.93
CA VAL A 63 -12.71 5.86 -1.80
C VAL A 63 -13.70 5.75 -2.95
N LYS A 64 -14.30 6.89 -3.28
CA LYS A 64 -15.02 7.13 -4.54
C LYS A 64 -14.45 8.38 -5.19
N PHE A 65 -13.99 8.28 -6.43
CA PHE A 65 -13.36 9.39 -7.15
C PHE A 65 -13.85 9.49 -8.59
N PRO A 66 -13.85 10.70 -9.18
CA PRO A 66 -14.28 10.92 -10.55
C PRO A 66 -13.17 10.60 -11.55
N ILE A 67 -13.57 10.11 -12.73
CA ILE A 67 -12.74 10.01 -13.93
C ILE A 67 -13.48 10.72 -15.06
N LEU A 68 -12.81 11.68 -15.70
CA LEU A 68 -13.39 12.48 -16.80
C LEU A 68 -13.37 11.75 -18.15
N GLU A 69 -12.54 10.73 -18.26
CA GLU A 69 -12.39 9.93 -19.47
C GLU A 69 -13.59 8.98 -19.65
N GLU A 70 -14.04 8.84 -20.88
CA GLU A 70 -15.12 7.93 -21.27
C GLU A 70 -14.62 6.86 -22.21
N GLY A 71 -15.35 5.74 -22.27
CA GLY A 71 -15.03 4.64 -23.18
C GLY A 71 -14.30 3.50 -22.46
N ASP A 72 -13.56 2.73 -23.23
CA ASP A 72 -12.89 1.53 -22.75
C ASP A 72 -11.45 1.87 -22.34
N HIS A 73 -11.10 1.62 -21.10
CA HIS A 73 -9.81 1.97 -20.50
C HIS A 73 -9.21 0.79 -19.73
N ASN A 74 -7.89 0.73 -19.72
CA ASN A 74 -7.17 -0.22 -18.85
C ASN A 74 -6.98 0.44 -17.48
N ILE A 75 -7.50 -0.21 -16.46
CA ILE A 75 -7.37 0.24 -15.06
C ILE A 75 -6.37 -0.66 -14.36
N ARG A 76 -5.35 -0.07 -13.75
CA ARG A 76 -4.40 -0.79 -12.89
C ARG A 76 -4.39 -0.16 -11.51
N ILE A 77 -4.56 -1.01 -10.50
CA ILE A 77 -4.57 -0.62 -9.09
C ILE A 77 -3.40 -1.32 -8.40
N LYS A 78 -2.63 -0.54 -7.65
CA LYS A 78 -1.58 -1.05 -6.79
C LYS A 78 -1.89 -0.71 -5.35
N ALA A 79 -1.70 -1.68 -4.47
CA ALA A 79 -1.87 -1.50 -3.04
C ALA A 79 -0.77 -0.58 -2.46
N GLY A 80 -1.18 0.32 -1.61
CA GLY A 80 -0.31 1.25 -0.89
C GLY A 80 -0.45 1.09 0.62
N ILE A 81 0.63 1.43 1.29
CA ILE A 81 0.75 1.44 2.75
C ILE A 81 1.23 2.80 3.24
N LYS A 82 1.04 3.05 4.54
CA LYS A 82 1.71 4.14 5.26
C LYS A 82 3.01 3.58 5.86
N GLU A 83 4.14 3.88 5.24
CA GLU A 83 5.44 3.43 5.72
C GLU A 83 5.65 3.88 7.16
N ASN A 84 6.02 2.95 8.04
CA ASN A 84 6.12 3.17 9.50
C ASN A 84 4.85 3.78 10.13
N GLY A 85 3.67 3.56 9.55
CA GLY A 85 2.41 4.11 10.02
C GLY A 85 2.24 5.62 9.80
N ILE A 86 3.16 6.29 9.11
CA ILE A 86 3.17 7.74 8.94
C ILE A 86 2.37 8.12 7.70
N ALA A 87 1.29 8.87 7.86
CA ALA A 87 0.40 9.27 6.78
C ALA A 87 1.07 10.09 5.65
N ALA A 88 2.17 10.78 5.94
CA ALA A 88 2.93 11.55 4.96
C ALA A 88 3.83 10.68 4.06
N THR A 89 4.12 9.45 4.46
CA THR A 89 5.01 8.52 3.75
C THR A 89 4.22 7.38 3.11
N ARG A 90 3.27 7.74 2.23
CA ARG A 90 2.48 6.77 1.47
C ARG A 90 3.32 6.24 0.31
N ILE A 91 3.44 4.91 0.24
CA ILE A 91 4.18 4.24 -0.83
C ILE A 91 3.35 3.08 -1.41
N ARG A 92 3.64 2.72 -2.63
CA ARG A 92 3.18 1.44 -3.19
C ARG A 92 3.96 0.34 -2.50
N TYR A 93 3.27 -0.64 -1.93
CA TYR A 93 3.99 -1.75 -1.32
C TYR A 93 4.69 -2.58 -2.40
N PRO A 94 6.03 -2.71 -2.33
CA PRO A 94 6.79 -3.25 -3.46
C PRO A 94 6.60 -4.75 -3.66
N PHE A 95 6.09 -5.47 -2.67
CA PHE A 95 5.95 -6.92 -2.70
C PHE A 95 4.56 -7.41 -3.09
N TYR A 96 3.59 -6.52 -3.30
CA TYR A 96 2.28 -6.90 -3.80
C TYR A 96 2.17 -6.81 -5.32
N SER A 97 1.41 -7.73 -5.89
CA SER A 97 1.03 -7.71 -7.30
C SER A 97 0.16 -6.49 -7.64
N SER A 98 -0.07 -6.26 -8.92
CA SER A 98 -1.03 -5.24 -9.36
C SER A 98 -2.33 -5.91 -9.75
N TYR A 99 -3.46 -5.32 -9.37
CA TYR A 99 -4.76 -5.68 -9.91
C TYR A 99 -5.00 -4.92 -11.21
N THR A 100 -5.39 -5.62 -12.29
CA THR A 100 -5.59 -5.00 -13.60
C THR A 100 -6.93 -5.42 -14.19
N ILE A 101 -7.66 -4.46 -14.75
CA ILE A 101 -8.85 -4.68 -15.56
C ILE A 101 -8.56 -4.10 -16.93
N GLU A 102 -8.63 -4.94 -17.97
CA GLU A 102 -8.49 -4.49 -19.33
C GLU A 102 -9.86 -4.13 -19.92
N ASN A 103 -9.89 -3.06 -20.72
CA ASN A 103 -11.08 -2.59 -21.44
C ASN A 103 -12.31 -2.36 -20.55
N LEU A 104 -12.10 -1.80 -19.33
CA LEU A 104 -13.19 -1.38 -18.48
C LEU A 104 -13.94 -0.22 -19.14
N ARG A 105 -15.24 -0.39 -19.36
CA ARG A 105 -16.09 0.65 -19.92
C ARG A 105 -16.49 1.66 -18.86
N LEU A 106 -15.97 2.87 -19.00
CA LEU A 106 -16.36 4.01 -18.18
C LEU A 106 -17.50 4.78 -18.86
N GLN A 107 -18.59 5.03 -18.13
CA GLN A 107 -19.75 5.75 -18.63
C GLN A 107 -20.04 6.96 -17.73
N LYS A 108 -20.40 8.08 -18.35
CA LYS A 108 -20.83 9.28 -17.65
C LYS A 108 -21.92 8.97 -16.62
N ASP A 109 -21.90 9.67 -15.49
CA ASP A 109 -22.90 9.58 -14.42
C ASP A 109 -23.12 8.16 -13.88
N SER A 110 -22.13 7.26 -14.06
CA SER A 110 -22.17 5.91 -13.51
C SER A 110 -21.12 5.70 -12.44
N ILE A 111 -21.36 4.76 -11.54
CA ILE A 111 -20.41 4.32 -10.52
C ILE A 111 -20.01 2.89 -10.85
N THR A 112 -18.72 2.68 -11.06
CA THR A 112 -18.13 1.35 -11.21
C THR A 112 -17.51 0.93 -9.89
N ILE A 113 -17.98 -0.16 -9.29
CA ILE A 113 -17.41 -0.73 -8.07
C ILE A 113 -16.31 -1.70 -8.48
N ILE A 114 -15.13 -1.52 -7.93
CA ILE A 114 -13.97 -2.41 -8.14
C ILE A 114 -13.57 -2.98 -6.77
N ASN A 115 -13.39 -4.31 -6.72
CA ASN A 115 -12.92 -5.02 -5.55
C ASN A 115 -11.56 -5.65 -5.87
N PRO A 116 -10.44 -4.92 -5.74
CA PRO A 116 -9.14 -5.42 -6.09
C PRO A 116 -8.70 -6.53 -5.15
N VAL A 117 -8.09 -7.57 -5.71
CA VAL A 117 -7.39 -8.62 -4.97
C VAL A 117 -5.95 -8.62 -5.43
N VAL A 118 -5.02 -8.63 -4.50
CA VAL A 118 -3.58 -8.66 -4.76
C VAL A 118 -2.95 -9.86 -4.04
N ASP A 119 -1.83 -10.32 -4.57
CA ASP A 119 -1.03 -11.40 -4.01
C ASP A 119 0.37 -10.89 -3.68
N TYR A 120 1.12 -11.59 -2.85
CA TYR A 120 2.57 -11.39 -2.82
C TYR A 120 3.18 -11.81 -4.16
N LEU A 121 4.22 -11.10 -4.56
CA LEU A 121 4.98 -11.44 -5.77
C LEU A 121 5.69 -12.79 -5.60
N ASP A 122 5.79 -13.56 -6.67
CA ASP A 122 6.56 -14.80 -6.67
C ASP A 122 8.05 -14.57 -6.42
N GLY A 123 8.70 -15.51 -5.75
CA GLY A 123 10.14 -15.52 -5.55
C GLY A 123 10.65 -14.58 -4.46
N LEU A 124 9.80 -14.08 -3.60
CA LEU A 124 10.22 -13.33 -2.42
C LEU A 124 10.92 -14.25 -1.42
N THR A 125 12.03 -13.78 -0.84
CA THR A 125 12.64 -14.39 0.34
C THR A 125 12.05 -13.72 1.58
N TYR A 126 11.50 -14.50 2.49
CA TYR A 126 10.96 -13.99 3.75
C TYR A 126 11.25 -14.94 4.91
N PHE A 127 11.36 -14.37 6.07
CA PHE A 127 11.37 -15.04 7.36
C PHE A 127 10.01 -14.82 8.01
N GLN A 128 9.42 -15.86 8.58
CA GLN A 128 8.12 -15.77 9.24
C GLN A 128 8.14 -16.49 10.56
N GLU A 129 7.58 -15.86 11.59
CA GLU A 129 7.20 -16.49 12.85
C GLU A 129 5.70 -16.29 13.07
N ASN A 130 4.96 -17.36 13.05
CA ASN A 130 3.50 -17.36 13.28
C ASN A 130 3.09 -18.11 14.53
N PHE A 131 4.06 -18.61 15.32
CA PHE A 131 3.85 -19.35 16.57
C PHE A 131 3.02 -20.64 16.44
N GLU A 132 2.81 -21.15 15.23
CA GLU A 132 2.06 -22.39 14.96
C GLU A 132 2.99 -23.62 14.81
N GLY A 133 4.29 -23.39 14.69
CA GLY A 133 5.30 -24.42 14.46
C GLY A 133 5.72 -25.19 15.72
N VAL A 134 6.53 -26.23 15.50
CA VAL A 134 7.25 -26.91 16.58
C VAL A 134 8.54 -26.13 16.85
N GLY A 135 8.53 -25.33 17.91
CA GLY A 135 9.61 -24.39 18.22
C GLY A 135 9.28 -22.98 17.77
N MET A 136 10.21 -22.09 18.04
CA MET A 136 10.07 -20.68 17.79
C MET A 136 11.39 -20.16 17.24
N ASN A 137 11.30 -19.28 16.22
CA ASN A 137 12.46 -18.67 15.59
C ASN A 137 12.84 -17.32 16.24
N LEU A 138 12.27 -17.03 17.41
CA LEU A 138 12.57 -15.86 18.22
C LEU A 138 13.15 -16.34 19.55
N GLU A 139 14.24 -15.73 19.97
CA GLU A 139 14.94 -16.04 21.20
C GLU A 139 14.99 -14.80 22.11
N SER A 140 14.87 -15.01 23.42
CA SER A 140 15.10 -13.94 24.39
C SER A 140 16.59 -13.59 24.40
N THR A 141 16.88 -12.31 24.40
CA THR A 141 18.27 -11.82 24.53
C THR A 141 18.77 -11.89 25.97
N ASP A 142 20.08 -11.75 26.16
CA ASP A 142 20.72 -11.78 27.48
C ASP A 142 20.25 -10.67 28.43
N ILE A 143 19.66 -9.60 27.89
CA ILE A 143 19.14 -8.48 28.69
C ILE A 143 17.65 -8.63 29.05
N SER A 144 17.00 -9.66 28.53
CA SER A 144 15.58 -9.91 28.80
C SER A 144 15.39 -10.59 30.15
N ASP A 145 14.57 -10.00 31.03
CA ASP A 145 14.21 -10.59 32.32
C ASP A 145 13.22 -11.76 32.19
N THR A 146 12.57 -11.89 31.02
CA THR A 146 11.54 -12.90 30.78
C THR A 146 11.66 -13.46 29.37
N SER A 147 11.08 -14.61 29.15
CA SER A 147 11.02 -15.26 27.83
C SER A 147 9.68 -15.01 27.17
N VAL A 148 9.66 -15.13 25.84
CA VAL A 148 8.42 -15.18 25.09
C VAL A 148 7.66 -16.46 25.45
N ILE A 149 6.36 -16.32 25.69
CA ILE A 149 5.44 -17.44 25.91
C ILE A 149 4.43 -17.49 24.77
N ILE A 150 4.01 -18.69 24.37
CA ILE A 150 2.96 -18.86 23.37
C ILE A 150 1.61 -18.84 24.09
N ILE A 151 0.73 -17.95 23.63
CA ILE A 151 -0.65 -17.85 24.11
C ILE A 151 -1.58 -18.21 22.93
N ASN A 152 -2.59 -19.03 23.20
CA ASN A 152 -3.66 -19.33 22.24
C ASN A 152 -4.91 -18.53 22.61
N GLU A 153 -5.38 -17.71 21.71
CA GLU A 153 -6.63 -16.96 21.84
C GLU A 153 -7.43 -17.06 20.54
N GLN A 154 -8.67 -17.48 20.61
CA GLN A 154 -9.57 -17.64 19.47
C GLN A 154 -9.01 -18.55 18.34
N ASN A 155 -8.31 -19.61 18.69
CA ASN A 155 -7.63 -20.53 17.79
C ASN A 155 -6.46 -19.93 17.00
N MET A 156 -5.89 -18.84 17.44
CA MET A 156 -4.65 -18.28 16.93
C MET A 156 -3.59 -18.27 18.01
N ASN A 157 -2.36 -18.65 17.65
CA ASN A 157 -1.22 -18.55 18.54
C ASN A 157 -0.51 -17.22 18.34
N TYR A 158 0.00 -16.67 19.43
CA TYR A 158 0.86 -15.49 19.38
C TYR A 158 1.91 -15.54 20.50
N GLY A 159 3.05 -14.91 20.25
CA GLY A 159 4.09 -14.74 21.25
C GLY A 159 3.78 -13.57 22.17
N ALA A 160 3.92 -13.77 23.46
CA ALA A 160 3.68 -12.72 24.45
C ALA A 160 4.87 -12.56 25.40
N GLY A 161 5.23 -11.33 25.69
CA GLY A 161 6.12 -10.93 26.77
C GLY A 161 5.32 -10.32 27.92
N ILE A 162 5.43 -10.88 29.11
CA ILE A 162 4.71 -10.41 30.28
C ILE A 162 5.68 -9.77 31.26
N LEU A 163 5.50 -8.46 31.50
CA LEU A 163 6.27 -7.68 32.44
C LEU A 163 5.46 -7.46 33.73
N HIS A 164 6.15 -7.45 34.86
CA HIS A 164 5.58 -7.15 36.18
C HIS A 164 6.69 -6.67 37.11
N ASP A 165 6.38 -6.39 38.37
CA ASP A 165 7.23 -5.70 39.36
C ASP A 165 8.71 -6.12 39.41
N SER A 166 9.06 -7.35 39.09
CA SER A 166 10.42 -7.87 39.09
C SER A 166 10.96 -8.26 37.71
N LEU A 167 10.13 -8.21 36.67
CA LEU A 167 10.51 -8.49 35.29
C LEU A 167 10.26 -7.21 34.48
N LEU A 168 11.30 -6.42 34.30
CA LEU A 168 11.18 -5.05 33.79
C LEU A 168 11.54 -4.93 32.31
N THR A 169 12.26 -5.92 31.80
CA THR A 169 12.74 -5.91 30.41
C THR A 169 12.28 -7.17 29.69
N PHE A 170 11.70 -6.96 28.53
CA PHE A 170 11.40 -8.02 27.57
C PHE A 170 12.03 -7.65 26.22
N GLU A 171 12.98 -8.43 25.79
CA GLU A 171 13.62 -8.29 24.50
C GLU A 171 13.76 -9.64 23.83
N ILE A 172 13.32 -9.71 22.56
CA ILE A 172 13.43 -10.88 21.72
C ILE A 172 14.11 -10.53 20.40
N ALA A 173 14.85 -11.45 19.85
CA ALA A 173 15.52 -11.29 18.56
C ALA A 173 15.27 -12.52 17.68
N THR A 174 15.38 -12.36 16.39
CA THR A 174 15.50 -13.46 15.43
C THR A 174 16.90 -14.03 15.48
N THR A 175 17.09 -15.24 14.99
CA THR A 175 18.41 -15.69 14.58
C THR A 175 18.97 -14.79 13.46
N GLU A 176 20.25 -14.87 13.17
CA GLU A 176 20.87 -14.10 12.10
C GLU A 176 20.19 -14.38 10.74
N LEU A 177 19.77 -13.33 10.06
CA LEU A 177 19.15 -13.38 8.73
C LEU A 177 20.25 -13.18 7.68
N THR A 178 20.79 -14.27 7.12
CA THR A 178 21.93 -14.25 6.20
C THR A 178 21.55 -13.98 4.76
N ASP A 179 20.28 -14.24 4.37
CA ASP A 179 19.83 -14.20 2.97
C ASP A 179 19.10 -12.89 2.62
N LEU A 180 19.36 -11.83 3.38
CA LEU A 180 18.79 -10.53 3.05
C LEU A 180 19.39 -9.98 1.76
N PRO A 181 18.58 -9.31 0.91
CA PRO A 181 19.06 -8.77 -0.34
C PRO A 181 20.10 -7.67 -0.12
N GLY A 182 20.97 -7.47 -1.12
CA GLY A 182 22.05 -6.49 -1.07
C GLY A 182 21.58 -5.03 -1.02
N ALA A 183 22.54 -4.12 -0.94
CA ALA A 183 22.31 -2.68 -0.82
C ALA A 183 21.32 -2.13 -1.88
N ASN A 184 20.47 -1.22 -1.47
CA ASN A 184 19.39 -0.60 -2.25
C ASN A 184 18.18 -1.49 -2.60
N ALA A 185 18.10 -2.73 -2.11
CA ALA A 185 16.88 -3.51 -2.19
C ALA A 185 15.94 -3.17 -1.01
N ALA A 186 14.66 -3.25 -1.26
CA ALA A 186 13.66 -3.03 -0.20
C ALA A 186 13.64 -4.25 0.74
N VAL A 187 13.65 -3.98 2.03
CA VAL A 187 13.45 -4.96 3.11
C VAL A 187 12.43 -4.37 4.08
N TYR A 188 11.38 -5.12 4.37
CA TYR A 188 10.31 -4.69 5.27
C TYR A 188 10.13 -5.68 6.40
N LEU A 189 9.87 -5.17 7.58
CA LEU A 189 9.32 -5.93 8.70
C LEU A 189 7.81 -5.71 8.74
N GLU A 190 7.06 -6.78 8.64
CA GLU A 190 5.62 -6.79 8.88
C GLU A 190 5.37 -7.38 10.26
N LEU A 191 4.57 -6.72 11.07
CA LEU A 191 4.34 -7.11 12.46
C LEU A 191 2.89 -6.83 12.86
N ASP A 192 2.21 -7.88 13.29
CA ASP A 192 0.96 -7.76 14.04
C ASP A 192 1.26 -7.73 15.53
N TYR A 193 0.78 -6.69 16.20
CA TYR A 193 1.06 -6.54 17.61
C TYR A 193 -0.10 -5.98 18.42
N LYS A 194 -0.11 -6.32 19.70
CA LYS A 194 -0.96 -5.73 20.72
C LYS A 194 -0.09 -5.45 21.95
N CYS A 195 -0.07 -4.21 22.40
CA CYS A 195 0.72 -3.82 23.57
C CYS A 195 -0.07 -2.87 24.47
N ASN A 196 0.31 -2.84 25.73
CA ASN A 196 -0.19 -1.91 26.75
C ASN A 196 0.90 -0.97 27.26
N THR A 197 2.09 -1.04 26.68
CA THR A 197 3.23 -0.17 26.95
C THR A 197 3.97 0.13 25.66
N GLU A 198 4.81 1.13 25.64
CA GLU A 198 5.68 1.42 24.49
C GLU A 198 6.70 0.31 24.29
N PHE A 199 7.06 0.05 23.04
CA PHE A 199 8.11 -0.88 22.67
C PHE A 199 8.92 -0.33 21.50
N LEU A 200 10.14 -0.83 21.33
CA LEU A 200 11.05 -0.46 20.27
C LEU A 200 11.26 -1.63 19.33
N ILE A 201 11.41 -1.32 18.05
CA ILE A 201 11.86 -2.27 17.03
C ILE A 201 13.22 -1.78 16.53
N GLY A 202 14.17 -2.69 16.42
CA GLY A 202 15.52 -2.40 15.96
C GLY A 202 16.08 -3.50 15.07
N VAL A 203 17.20 -3.21 14.44
CA VAL A 203 17.98 -4.16 13.64
C VAL A 203 19.40 -4.18 14.18
N TYR A 204 19.85 -5.36 14.56
CA TYR A 204 21.27 -5.58 14.86
C TYR A 204 22.03 -5.80 13.57
N ILE A 205 23.12 -5.07 13.38
CA ILE A 205 23.97 -5.18 12.20
C ILE A 205 25.34 -5.68 12.66
N ASN A 206 25.76 -6.83 12.14
CA ASN A 206 27.10 -7.33 12.34
C ASN A 206 28.03 -6.67 11.31
N TYR A 207 29.12 -6.04 11.78
CA TYR A 207 30.17 -5.47 10.94
C TYR A 207 31.37 -6.42 10.86
#